data_a61f16a207fd3fbcba9d312b6bcd3c87
#
_entry.id   a61f16a207fd3fbcba9d312b6bcd3c87
#
_cell.length_a   1.000
_cell.length_b   1.000
_cell.length_c   1.000
_cell.angle_alpha   90.00
_cell.angle_beta   90.00
_cell.angle_gamma   90.00
#
_symmetry.space_group_name_H-M   'P 1'
#
loop_
_entity.id
_entity.type
_entity.pdbx_description
1 polymer ?
#
loop_
_entity_poly.entity_id
_entity_poly.type
_entity_poly.pdbx_seq_one_letter_code
_entity_poly.pdbx_strand_id
1 'polypeptide(L)'
;MLTATGLQKSFGARQVLRGVDLTVKDGEVVLLQGENGAGKSTLLHILATLERADGGKAEVDAFPLSDGVEVRSRIGFTGHRPGFYGELSGRENLELWAQLHQLPEHETNIDATLERVGLKSFSNDHTGIYSRGMLQRLALARTALHRPTTLLLDEPFAALDGDGRELLCTLIAEWRADNRAVLVVAHGSGLTVDRTLVLADGVVA
;
A
#
# COMPACT_ATOMS: atom_id res chain seq x y z
N MET A 1 2.42 -4.22 -13.52
CA MET A 1 3.10 -5.47 -13.05
C MET A 1 4.29 -5.11 -12.15
N LEU A 2 4.42 -5.77 -11.00
CA LEU A 2 5.55 -5.62 -10.06
C LEU A 2 6.46 -6.85 -10.15
N THR A 3 7.77 -6.63 -10.27
CA THR A 3 8.78 -7.71 -10.24
C THR A 3 9.91 -7.36 -9.29
N ALA A 4 10.44 -8.37 -8.60
CA ALA A 4 11.63 -8.27 -7.78
C ALA A 4 12.51 -9.51 -8.02
N THR A 5 13.82 -9.32 -8.10
CA THR A 5 14.79 -10.39 -8.35
C THR A 5 15.98 -10.23 -7.44
N GLY A 6 16.24 -11.25 -6.61
CA GLY A 6 17.39 -11.35 -5.75
C GLY A 6 17.49 -10.24 -4.69
N LEU A 7 16.35 -9.66 -4.23
CA LEU A 7 16.37 -8.55 -3.27
C LEU A 7 17.03 -8.94 -1.96
N GLN A 8 18.00 -8.14 -1.53
CA GLN A 8 18.73 -8.32 -0.28
C GLN A 8 18.62 -7.07 0.59
N LYS A 9 18.53 -7.28 1.90
CA LYS A 9 18.54 -6.20 2.90
C LYS A 9 19.12 -6.67 4.23
N SER A 10 20.01 -5.84 4.78
CA SER A 10 20.58 -6.05 6.10
C SER A 10 20.43 -4.78 6.95
N PHE A 11 20.28 -4.96 8.25
CA PHE A 11 20.35 -3.90 9.25
C PHE A 11 21.45 -4.27 10.25
N GLY A 12 22.59 -3.59 10.14
CA GLY A 12 23.81 -3.97 10.84
C GLY A 12 24.24 -5.40 10.47
N ALA A 13 24.44 -6.26 11.46
CA ALA A 13 24.81 -7.67 11.24
C ALA A 13 23.64 -8.60 10.87
N ARG A 14 22.39 -8.11 10.96
CA ARG A 14 21.20 -8.92 10.69
C ARG A 14 20.78 -8.81 9.24
N GLN A 15 20.96 -9.89 8.47
CA GLN A 15 20.40 -10.00 7.12
C GLN A 15 18.91 -10.38 7.23
N VAL A 16 18.04 -9.50 6.72
CA VAL A 16 16.57 -9.63 6.79
C VAL A 16 16.01 -10.21 5.49
N LEU A 17 16.50 -9.75 4.34
CA LEU A 17 16.14 -10.32 3.03
C LEU A 17 17.42 -10.92 2.41
N ARG A 18 17.27 -12.15 1.89
CA ARG A 18 18.43 -12.99 1.46
C ARG A 18 18.36 -13.41 -0.01
N GLY A 19 17.79 -12.55 -0.85
CA GLY A 19 17.61 -12.85 -2.27
C GLY A 19 16.14 -13.17 -2.58
N VAL A 20 15.25 -12.21 -2.29
CA VAL A 20 13.81 -12.37 -2.53
C VAL A 20 13.50 -12.20 -4.01
N ASP A 21 12.85 -13.22 -4.58
CA ASP A 21 12.23 -13.19 -5.89
C ASP A 21 10.72 -13.16 -5.76
N LEU A 22 10.05 -12.21 -6.43
CA LEU A 22 8.60 -12.18 -6.48
C LEU A 22 8.11 -11.49 -7.75
N THR A 23 6.90 -11.85 -8.16
CA THR A 23 6.17 -11.18 -9.24
C THR A 23 4.72 -11.04 -8.83
N VAL A 24 4.12 -9.86 -9.04
CA VAL A 24 2.68 -9.63 -8.95
C VAL A 24 2.22 -9.12 -10.31
N LYS A 25 1.38 -9.89 -10.96
CA LYS A 25 0.86 -9.56 -12.31
C LYS A 25 -0.22 -8.50 -12.23
N ASP A 26 -0.47 -7.84 -13.34
CA ASP A 26 -1.62 -6.95 -13.46
C ASP A 26 -2.92 -7.74 -13.26
N GLY A 27 -3.85 -7.17 -12.48
CA GLY A 27 -5.09 -7.84 -12.09
C GLY A 27 -4.91 -8.99 -11.09
N GLU A 28 -3.72 -9.16 -10.50
CA GLU A 28 -3.45 -10.21 -9.50
C GLU A 28 -3.47 -9.64 -8.08
N VAL A 29 -4.13 -10.36 -7.18
CA VAL A 29 -4.09 -10.10 -5.72
C VAL A 29 -3.25 -11.19 -5.07
N VAL A 30 -2.10 -10.79 -4.53
CA VAL A 30 -1.15 -11.69 -3.87
C VAL A 30 -1.11 -11.39 -2.37
N LEU A 31 -1.28 -12.43 -1.56
CA LEU A 31 -1.12 -12.36 -0.10
C LEU A 31 0.31 -12.76 0.27
N LEU A 32 1.04 -11.90 0.95
CA LEU A 32 2.34 -12.20 1.52
C LEU A 32 2.18 -12.54 3.01
N GLN A 33 2.48 -13.77 3.37
CA GLN A 33 2.47 -14.27 4.74
C GLN A 33 3.89 -14.51 5.27
N GLY A 34 4.00 -14.79 6.55
CA GLY A 34 5.25 -15.11 7.24
C GLY A 34 5.19 -14.71 8.70
N GLU A 35 6.12 -15.20 9.50
CA GLU A 35 6.20 -14.88 10.92
C GLU A 35 6.47 -13.40 11.18
N ASN A 36 6.18 -12.96 12.42
CA ASN A 36 6.55 -11.61 12.83
C ASN A 36 8.07 -11.46 12.83
N GLY A 37 8.56 -10.39 12.19
CA GLY A 37 10.00 -10.16 12.02
C GLY A 37 10.65 -10.91 10.85
N ALA A 38 9.90 -11.65 10.02
CA ALA A 38 10.40 -12.31 8.81
C ALA A 38 10.87 -11.34 7.71
N GLY A 39 10.51 -10.04 7.79
CA GLY A 39 10.93 -9.03 6.82
C GLY A 39 9.84 -8.55 5.86
N LYS A 40 8.56 -8.91 6.09
CA LYS A 40 7.42 -8.52 5.23
C LYS A 40 7.32 -7.01 5.04
N SER A 41 7.28 -6.24 6.13
CA SER A 41 7.24 -4.77 6.06
C SER A 41 8.51 -4.19 5.44
N THR A 42 9.68 -4.78 5.68
CA THR A 42 10.93 -4.38 5.03
C THR A 42 10.85 -4.56 3.52
N LEU A 43 10.32 -5.69 3.06
CA LEU A 43 10.09 -5.94 1.64
C LEU A 43 9.12 -4.91 1.05
N LEU A 44 7.97 -4.67 1.69
CA LEU A 44 7.03 -3.66 1.24
C LEU A 44 7.64 -2.25 1.21
N HIS A 45 8.44 -1.87 2.22
CA HIS A 45 9.11 -0.57 2.25
C HIS A 45 10.11 -0.41 1.10
N ILE A 46 10.84 -1.48 0.74
CA ILE A 46 11.74 -1.44 -0.43
C ILE A 46 10.92 -1.27 -1.71
N LEU A 47 9.86 -2.07 -1.88
CA LEU A 47 8.99 -2.00 -3.06
C LEU A 47 8.26 -0.66 -3.16
N ALA A 48 7.94 -0.03 -2.03
CA ALA A 48 7.35 1.33 -1.96
C ALA A 48 8.38 2.46 -2.08
N THR A 49 9.66 2.16 -2.35
CA THR A 49 10.78 3.13 -2.42
C THR A 49 11.07 3.91 -1.12
N LEU A 50 10.57 3.42 0.02
CA LEU A 50 10.80 4.01 1.34
C LEU A 50 12.11 3.55 1.97
N GLU A 51 12.64 2.41 1.52
CA GLU A 51 13.89 1.81 1.97
C GLU A 51 14.69 1.35 0.75
N ARG A 52 16.02 1.44 0.80
CA ARG A 52 16.91 0.93 -0.25
C ARG A 52 17.26 -0.53 -0.02
N ALA A 53 17.19 -1.34 -1.07
CA ALA A 53 17.78 -2.67 -1.07
C ALA A 53 19.32 -2.56 -1.08
N ASP A 54 19.99 -3.53 -0.46
CA ASP A 54 21.45 -3.63 -0.49
C ASP A 54 21.93 -4.41 -1.72
N GLY A 55 21.04 -5.22 -2.32
CA GLY A 55 21.30 -5.99 -3.54
C GLY A 55 20.01 -6.42 -4.22
N GLY A 56 20.15 -6.95 -5.43
CA GLY A 56 19.01 -7.30 -6.28
C GLY A 56 18.41 -6.11 -7.02
N LYS A 57 17.28 -6.34 -7.67
CA LYS A 57 16.54 -5.30 -8.40
C LYS A 57 15.04 -5.50 -8.28
N ALA A 58 14.27 -4.42 -8.39
CA ALA A 58 12.83 -4.49 -8.54
C ALA A 58 12.33 -3.38 -9.46
N GLU A 59 11.21 -3.65 -10.12
CA GLU A 59 10.62 -2.79 -11.14
C GLU A 59 9.10 -2.80 -11.01
N VAL A 60 8.48 -1.66 -11.31
CA VAL A 60 7.03 -1.52 -11.48
C VAL A 60 6.78 -1.04 -12.90
N ASP A 61 6.02 -1.79 -13.70
CA ASP A 61 5.73 -1.50 -15.11
C ASP A 61 6.98 -1.25 -15.96
N ALA A 62 8.03 -2.05 -15.71
CA ALA A 62 9.36 -1.92 -16.31
C ALA A 62 10.17 -0.65 -15.89
N PHE A 63 9.65 0.14 -14.93
CA PHE A 63 10.40 1.24 -14.32
C PHE A 63 11.15 0.72 -13.09
N PRO A 64 12.48 0.78 -13.05
CA PRO A 64 13.24 0.36 -11.87
C PRO A 64 12.94 1.26 -10.67
N LEU A 65 12.97 0.70 -9.47
CA LEU A 65 12.69 1.45 -8.24
C LEU A 65 13.63 2.65 -8.03
N SER A 66 14.78 2.67 -8.73
CA SER A 66 15.70 3.81 -8.74
C SER A 66 15.18 5.04 -9.48
N ASP A 67 14.17 4.89 -10.35
CA ASP A 67 13.63 5.98 -11.17
C ASP A 67 12.71 6.93 -10.40
N GLY A 68 12.78 6.88 -9.09
CA GLY A 68 12.28 7.90 -8.17
C GLY A 68 10.84 8.35 -8.43
N VAL A 69 10.64 9.47 -9.12
CA VAL A 69 9.33 10.10 -9.32
C VAL A 69 8.42 9.23 -10.17
N GLU A 70 8.92 8.70 -11.29
CA GLU A 70 8.15 7.89 -12.23
C GLU A 70 7.59 6.61 -11.59
N VAL A 71 8.41 5.93 -10.80
CA VAL A 71 7.95 4.70 -10.15
C VAL A 71 7.00 4.99 -9.01
N ARG A 72 7.21 6.08 -8.24
CA ARG A 72 6.31 6.45 -7.13
C ARG A 72 4.91 6.84 -7.59
N SER A 73 4.76 7.44 -8.76
CA SER A 73 3.45 7.73 -9.35
C SER A 73 2.63 6.46 -9.66
N ARG A 74 3.30 5.32 -9.78
CA ARG A 74 2.70 4.00 -10.09
C ARG A 74 2.40 3.16 -8.85
N ILE A 75 2.85 3.61 -7.67
CA ILE A 75 2.74 2.83 -6.43
C ILE A 75 1.81 3.53 -5.45
N GLY A 76 0.77 2.82 -5.01
CA GLY A 76 -0.01 3.17 -3.83
C GLY A 76 0.47 2.35 -2.64
N PHE A 77 0.81 3.00 -1.52
CA PHE A 77 1.29 2.32 -0.33
C PHE A 77 0.47 2.70 0.91
N THR A 78 0.01 1.67 1.63
CA THR A 78 -0.56 1.81 2.97
C THR A 78 0.32 1.04 3.95
N GLY A 79 0.97 1.75 4.86
CA GLY A 79 1.78 1.17 5.93
C GLY A 79 1.03 1.12 7.25
N HIS A 80 1.66 0.51 8.24
CA HIS A 80 1.12 0.38 9.60
C HIS A 80 0.80 1.73 10.28
N ARG A 81 1.53 2.80 9.92
CA ARG A 81 1.25 4.17 10.38
C ARG A 81 0.87 5.04 9.19
N PRO A 82 -0.36 5.54 9.13
CA PRO A 82 -0.85 6.27 7.95
C PRO A 82 -0.12 7.58 7.64
N GLY A 83 0.52 8.22 8.63
CA GLY A 83 1.33 9.43 8.43
C GLY A 83 0.52 10.62 7.92
N PHE A 84 -0.57 10.96 8.61
CA PHE A 84 -1.35 12.18 8.36
C PHE A 84 -0.89 13.32 9.26
N TYR A 85 -1.07 14.54 8.79
CA TYR A 85 -0.89 15.76 9.58
C TYR A 85 -2.12 15.95 10.46
N GLY A 86 -1.97 15.80 11.78
CA GLY A 86 -3.08 15.80 12.72
C GLY A 86 -3.84 17.13 12.79
N GLU A 87 -3.16 18.24 12.50
CA GLU A 87 -3.72 19.59 12.44
C GLU A 87 -4.51 19.89 11.18
N LEU A 88 -4.36 19.04 10.14
CA LEU A 88 -5.13 19.14 8.91
C LEU A 88 -6.36 18.23 8.99
N SER A 89 -7.43 18.67 8.36
CA SER A 89 -8.63 17.86 8.17
C SER A 89 -8.38 16.66 7.24
N GLY A 90 -9.34 15.72 7.19
CA GLY A 90 -9.27 14.60 6.27
C GLY A 90 -9.20 15.07 4.80
N ARG A 91 -9.97 16.11 4.46
CA ARG A 91 -9.95 16.76 3.15
C ARG A 91 -8.59 17.35 2.83
N GLU A 92 -8.07 18.23 3.68
CA GLU A 92 -6.79 18.92 3.46
C GLU A 92 -5.61 17.95 3.34
N ASN A 93 -5.61 16.84 4.09
CA ASN A 93 -4.62 15.79 3.93
C ASN A 93 -4.67 15.14 2.53
N LEU A 94 -5.86 14.88 1.98
CA LEU A 94 -5.99 14.34 0.61
C LEU A 94 -5.66 15.37 -0.46
N GLU A 95 -6.04 16.64 -0.28
CA GLU A 95 -5.67 17.74 -1.16
C GLU A 95 -4.17 17.95 -1.23
N LEU A 96 -3.48 17.94 -0.08
CA LEU A 96 -2.02 17.98 -0.02
C LEU A 96 -1.39 16.81 -0.78
N TRP A 97 -1.95 15.61 -0.62
CA TRP A 97 -1.47 14.43 -1.35
C TRP A 97 -1.67 14.56 -2.86
N ALA A 98 -2.84 15.06 -3.29
CA ALA A 98 -3.13 15.33 -4.69
C ALA A 98 -2.14 16.33 -5.29
N GLN A 99 -1.83 17.41 -4.57
CA GLN A 99 -0.84 18.41 -4.99
C GLN A 99 0.58 17.81 -5.12
N LEU A 100 1.01 17.00 -4.14
CA LEU A 100 2.31 16.32 -4.19
C LEU A 100 2.45 15.38 -5.39
N HIS A 101 1.35 14.76 -5.82
CA HIS A 101 1.29 13.92 -7.01
C HIS A 101 0.94 14.69 -8.28
N GLN A 102 0.81 16.03 -8.21
CA GLN A 102 0.48 16.92 -9.35
C GLN A 102 -0.80 16.47 -10.07
N LEU A 103 -1.78 15.97 -9.31
CA LEU A 103 -3.04 15.51 -9.88
C LEU A 103 -3.87 16.72 -10.36
N PRO A 104 -4.43 16.66 -11.58
CA PRO A 104 -5.33 17.70 -12.06
C PRO A 104 -6.56 17.85 -11.15
N GLU A 105 -6.96 19.07 -10.79
CA GLU A 105 -8.11 19.34 -9.92
C GLU A 105 -9.40 18.69 -10.44
N HIS A 106 -9.63 18.73 -11.76
CA HIS A 106 -10.82 18.14 -12.39
C HIS A 106 -10.85 16.61 -12.38
N GLU A 107 -9.69 15.94 -12.18
CA GLU A 107 -9.61 14.48 -12.04
C GLU A 107 -9.66 14.02 -10.59
N THR A 108 -9.45 14.94 -9.65
CA THR A 108 -9.34 14.64 -8.23
C THR A 108 -10.65 14.92 -7.51
N ASN A 109 -11.53 13.94 -7.45
CA ASN A 109 -12.78 14.08 -6.71
C ASN A 109 -12.58 13.65 -5.24
N ILE A 110 -12.07 14.58 -4.42
CA ILE A 110 -11.84 14.36 -2.99
C ILE A 110 -13.16 14.02 -2.26
N ASP A 111 -14.26 14.71 -2.61
CA ASP A 111 -15.56 14.45 -1.99
C ASP A 111 -16.05 13.03 -2.24
N ALA A 112 -16.01 12.57 -3.48
CA ALA A 112 -16.39 11.19 -3.81
C ALA A 112 -15.46 10.16 -3.16
N THR A 113 -14.15 10.48 -3.06
CA THR A 113 -13.18 9.63 -2.40
C THR A 113 -13.47 9.49 -0.91
N LEU A 114 -13.76 10.59 -0.21
CA LEU A 114 -14.12 10.59 1.21
C LEU A 114 -15.47 9.90 1.45
N GLU A 115 -16.45 10.13 0.57
CA GLU A 115 -17.75 9.45 0.63
C GLU A 115 -17.59 7.93 0.50
N ARG A 116 -16.77 7.48 -0.45
CA ARG A 116 -16.51 6.07 -0.70
C ARG A 116 -15.92 5.33 0.50
N VAL A 117 -15.09 6.00 1.30
CA VAL A 117 -14.52 5.40 2.51
C VAL A 117 -15.33 5.71 3.77
N GLY A 118 -16.53 6.32 3.63
CA GLY A 118 -17.45 6.64 4.72
C GLY A 118 -16.96 7.76 5.63
N LEU A 119 -16.15 8.70 5.11
CA LEU A 119 -15.58 9.81 5.87
C LEU A 119 -16.12 11.19 5.46
N LYS A 120 -17.10 11.27 4.58
CA LYS A 120 -17.66 12.55 4.09
C LYS A 120 -18.13 13.46 5.22
N SER A 121 -18.86 12.92 6.20
CA SER A 121 -19.39 13.69 7.34
C SER A 121 -18.28 14.22 8.28
N PHE A 122 -17.10 13.64 8.21
CA PHE A 122 -15.93 14.01 9.02
C PHE A 122 -14.85 14.72 8.19
N SER A 123 -15.14 15.02 6.93
CA SER A 123 -14.14 15.51 5.97
C SER A 123 -13.41 16.78 6.41
N ASN A 124 -14.08 17.65 7.17
CA ASN A 124 -13.54 18.93 7.67
C ASN A 124 -13.00 18.84 9.10
N ASP A 125 -13.12 17.69 9.76
CA ASP A 125 -12.58 17.49 11.10
C ASP A 125 -11.08 17.21 11.02
N HIS A 126 -10.30 17.72 11.99
CA HIS A 126 -8.88 17.46 12.07
C HIS A 126 -8.59 15.97 12.25
N THR A 127 -7.63 15.44 11.51
CA THR A 127 -7.30 14.01 11.59
C THR A 127 -6.70 13.59 12.93
N GLY A 128 -6.26 14.56 13.74
CA GLY A 128 -5.80 14.33 15.12
C GLY A 128 -6.87 13.77 16.05
N ILE A 129 -8.17 13.98 15.75
CA ILE A 129 -9.29 13.42 16.52
C ILE A 129 -9.89 12.15 15.89
N TYR A 130 -9.39 11.73 14.75
CA TYR A 130 -9.90 10.52 14.07
C TYR A 130 -9.58 9.26 14.89
N SER A 131 -10.53 8.32 14.92
CA SER A 131 -10.25 6.97 15.41
C SER A 131 -9.22 6.26 14.52
N ARG A 132 -8.60 5.19 15.03
CA ARG A 132 -7.68 4.36 14.23
C ARG A 132 -8.34 3.81 12.97
N GLY A 133 -9.62 3.40 13.04
CA GLY A 133 -10.38 2.94 11.88
C GLY A 133 -10.61 4.04 10.86
N MET A 134 -10.92 5.28 11.29
CA MET A 134 -11.06 6.43 10.39
C MET A 134 -9.73 6.76 9.70
N LEU A 135 -8.62 6.77 10.43
CA LEU A 135 -7.29 6.97 9.86
C LEU A 135 -6.94 5.88 8.84
N GLN A 136 -7.31 4.63 9.12
CA GLN A 136 -7.07 3.53 8.18
C GLN A 136 -7.93 3.68 6.90
N ARG A 137 -9.22 4.04 7.03
CA ARG A 137 -10.09 4.33 5.88
C ARG A 137 -9.55 5.52 5.05
N LEU A 138 -9.07 6.58 5.70
CA LEU A 138 -8.44 7.70 5.02
C LEU A 138 -7.14 7.30 4.31
N ALA A 139 -6.34 6.39 4.90
CA ALA A 139 -5.13 5.86 4.28
C ALA A 139 -5.44 5.07 3.00
N LEU A 140 -6.51 4.26 3.00
CA LEU A 140 -6.96 3.56 1.80
C LEU A 140 -7.40 4.53 0.71
N ALA A 141 -8.12 5.60 1.07
CA ALA A 141 -8.51 6.67 0.17
C ALA A 141 -7.29 7.33 -0.49
N ARG A 142 -6.31 7.73 0.33
CA ARG A 142 -5.06 8.34 -0.13
C ARG A 142 -4.28 7.42 -1.06
N THR A 143 -4.18 6.14 -0.71
CA THR A 143 -3.40 5.14 -1.44
C THR A 143 -3.89 4.97 -2.88
N ALA A 144 -5.20 5.10 -3.12
CA ALA A 144 -5.79 4.92 -4.43
C ALA A 144 -6.00 6.24 -5.21
N LEU A 145 -5.80 7.40 -4.58
CA LEU A 145 -6.18 8.72 -5.10
C LEU A 145 -5.53 9.05 -6.44
N HIS A 146 -4.24 8.77 -6.58
CA HIS A 146 -3.45 9.01 -7.79
C HIS A 146 -3.52 7.86 -8.81
N ARG A 147 -4.48 6.92 -8.64
CA ARG A 147 -4.73 5.78 -9.53
C ARG A 147 -3.48 4.94 -9.84
N PRO A 148 -2.75 4.49 -8.83
CA PRO A 148 -1.54 3.69 -9.04
C PRO A 148 -1.86 2.38 -9.76
N THR A 149 -0.90 1.84 -10.51
CA THR A 149 -1.01 0.52 -11.15
C THR A 149 -0.69 -0.62 -10.19
N THR A 150 0.05 -0.33 -9.12
CA THR A 150 0.47 -1.30 -8.10
C THR A 150 0.10 -0.80 -6.71
N LEU A 151 -0.55 -1.64 -5.92
CA LEU A 151 -0.93 -1.35 -4.54
C LEU A 151 -0.19 -2.28 -3.58
N LEU A 152 0.45 -1.68 -2.58
CA LEU A 152 1.22 -2.35 -1.53
C LEU A 152 0.56 -2.05 -0.19
N LEU A 153 -0.01 -3.07 0.45
CA LEU A 153 -0.83 -2.91 1.64
C LEU A 153 -0.21 -3.69 2.82
N ASP A 154 0.29 -2.97 3.83
CA ASP A 154 0.89 -3.57 5.03
C ASP A 154 -0.13 -3.58 6.17
N GLU A 155 -0.66 -4.75 6.51
CA GLU A 155 -1.68 -5.00 7.55
C GLU A 155 -2.93 -4.09 7.40
N PRO A 156 -3.51 -3.94 6.19
CA PRO A 156 -4.55 -2.96 5.93
C PRO A 156 -5.87 -3.24 6.67
N PHE A 157 -6.08 -4.46 7.18
CA PHE A 157 -7.23 -4.86 7.98
C PHE A 157 -7.11 -4.50 9.47
N ALA A 158 -5.92 -4.07 9.92
CA ALA A 158 -5.71 -3.65 11.30
C ALA A 158 -6.60 -2.43 11.60
N ALA A 159 -7.20 -2.43 12.79
CA ALA A 159 -8.09 -1.36 13.27
C ALA A 159 -9.40 -1.14 12.47
N LEU A 160 -9.71 -1.94 11.46
CA LEU A 160 -10.99 -1.90 10.75
C LEU A 160 -12.04 -2.77 11.47
N ASP A 161 -13.23 -2.19 11.66
CA ASP A 161 -14.46 -2.89 12.05
C ASP A 161 -15.01 -3.76 10.90
N GLY A 162 -16.15 -4.43 11.11
CA GLY A 162 -16.78 -5.28 10.10
C GLY A 162 -17.02 -4.55 8.78
N ASP A 163 -17.64 -3.38 8.84
CA ASP A 163 -17.96 -2.56 7.66
C ASP A 163 -16.69 -2.07 6.95
N GLY A 164 -15.66 -1.68 7.72
CA GLY A 164 -14.36 -1.27 7.16
C GLY A 164 -13.62 -2.42 6.47
N ARG A 165 -13.74 -3.64 6.99
CA ARG A 165 -13.17 -4.84 6.36
C ARG A 165 -13.89 -5.19 5.06
N GLU A 166 -15.21 -5.11 5.03
CA GLU A 166 -16.02 -5.32 3.83
C GLU A 166 -15.70 -4.26 2.75
N LEU A 167 -15.62 -2.99 3.15
CA LEU A 167 -15.18 -1.90 2.28
C LEU A 167 -13.80 -2.20 1.67
N LEU A 168 -12.82 -2.61 2.47
CA LEU A 168 -11.48 -2.93 1.96
C LEU A 168 -11.51 -4.09 0.98
N CYS A 169 -12.26 -5.16 1.27
CA CYS A 169 -12.42 -6.29 0.34
C CYS A 169 -13.04 -5.82 -0.99
N THR A 170 -14.05 -4.94 -0.95
CA THR A 170 -14.67 -4.34 -2.13
C THR A 170 -13.66 -3.52 -2.93
N LEU A 171 -12.89 -2.64 -2.27
CA LEU A 171 -11.84 -1.84 -2.92
C LEU A 171 -10.79 -2.72 -3.61
N ILE A 172 -10.32 -3.78 -2.95
CA ILE A 172 -9.34 -4.71 -3.53
C ILE A 172 -9.94 -5.42 -4.76
N ALA A 173 -11.19 -5.85 -4.70
CA ALA A 173 -11.87 -6.49 -5.84
C ALA A 173 -11.98 -5.52 -7.04
N GLU A 174 -12.29 -4.26 -6.80
CA GLU A 174 -12.34 -3.23 -7.85
C GLU A 174 -10.96 -2.92 -8.43
N TRP A 175 -9.91 -2.79 -7.59
CA TRP A 175 -8.55 -2.60 -8.06
C TRP A 175 -8.07 -3.77 -8.94
N ARG A 176 -8.45 -5.00 -8.55
CA ARG A 176 -8.21 -6.18 -9.38
C ARG A 176 -8.94 -6.09 -10.73
N ALA A 177 -10.21 -5.70 -10.72
CA ALA A 177 -11.01 -5.54 -11.93
C ALA A 177 -10.48 -4.42 -12.85
N ASP A 178 -9.89 -3.37 -12.24
CA ASP A 178 -9.16 -2.29 -12.94
C ASP A 178 -7.76 -2.73 -13.43
N ASN A 179 -7.46 -4.02 -13.39
CA ASN A 179 -6.18 -4.59 -13.82
C ASN A 179 -4.95 -4.10 -13.03
N ARG A 180 -5.12 -3.72 -11.75
CA ARG A 180 -4.01 -3.29 -10.88
C ARG A 180 -3.39 -4.49 -10.17
N ALA A 181 -2.07 -4.46 -9.98
CA ALA A 181 -1.35 -5.42 -9.17
C ALA A 181 -1.52 -5.09 -7.68
N VAL A 182 -1.90 -6.06 -6.86
CA VAL A 182 -2.13 -5.84 -5.41
C VAL A 182 -1.31 -6.83 -4.59
N LEU A 183 -0.41 -6.33 -3.76
CA LEU A 183 0.35 -7.11 -2.78
C LEU A 183 -0.11 -6.74 -1.37
N VAL A 184 -0.64 -7.72 -0.65
CA VAL A 184 -1.19 -7.52 0.69
C VAL A 184 -0.38 -8.33 1.70
N VAL A 185 0.06 -7.69 2.77
CA VAL A 185 0.52 -8.37 3.99
C VAL A 185 -0.64 -8.37 4.98
N ALA A 186 -1.14 -9.53 5.36
CA ALA A 186 -2.20 -9.64 6.36
C ALA A 186 -2.19 -11.00 7.04
N HIS A 187 -2.75 -11.04 8.27
CA HIS A 187 -3.01 -12.26 9.02
C HIS A 187 -4.51 -12.52 9.06
N GLY A 188 -4.95 -13.72 8.62
CA GLY A 188 -6.34 -14.18 8.81
C GLY A 188 -7.40 -13.25 8.21
N SER A 189 -7.17 -12.67 7.05
CA SER A 189 -8.00 -11.57 6.50
C SER A 189 -9.35 -12.00 5.93
N GLY A 190 -9.54 -13.27 5.58
CA GLY A 190 -10.71 -13.72 4.80
C GLY A 190 -10.76 -13.14 3.37
N LEU A 191 -9.67 -12.50 2.92
CA LEU A 191 -9.55 -11.91 1.59
C LEU A 191 -9.48 -12.99 0.52
N THR A 192 -10.24 -12.83 -0.55
CA THR A 192 -10.08 -13.65 -1.77
C THR A 192 -8.82 -13.22 -2.50
N VAL A 193 -7.86 -14.13 -2.63
CA VAL A 193 -6.57 -13.90 -3.27
C VAL A 193 -6.33 -14.91 -4.39
N ASP A 194 -5.53 -14.53 -5.38
CA ASP A 194 -5.16 -15.42 -6.47
C ASP A 194 -4.03 -16.36 -6.05
N ARG A 195 -3.14 -15.87 -5.19
CA ARG A 195 -1.96 -16.59 -4.74
C ARG A 195 -1.49 -16.13 -3.37
N THR A 196 -0.94 -17.05 -2.60
CA THR A 196 -0.25 -16.76 -1.34
C THR A 196 1.23 -17.06 -1.49
N LEU A 197 2.06 -16.13 -1.05
CA LEU A 197 3.50 -16.28 -0.92
C LEU A 197 3.88 -16.31 0.56
N VAL A 198 4.89 -17.08 0.89
CA VAL A 198 5.38 -17.16 2.29
C VAL A 198 6.81 -16.62 2.34
N LEU A 199 7.02 -15.57 3.14
CA LEU A 199 8.34 -15.06 3.46
C LEU A 199 8.85 -15.75 4.73
N ALA A 200 9.85 -16.59 4.58
CA ALA A 200 10.51 -17.30 5.68
C ALA A 200 12.04 -17.22 5.50
N ASP A 201 12.77 -17.04 6.58
CA ASP A 201 14.25 -16.97 6.57
C ASP A 201 14.83 -15.99 5.54
N GLY A 202 14.08 -14.94 5.21
CA GLY A 202 14.49 -13.89 4.28
C GLY A 202 14.36 -14.25 2.81
N VAL A 203 13.68 -15.34 2.47
CA VAL A 203 13.34 -15.75 1.09
C VAL A 203 11.83 -15.96 0.94
N VAL A 204 11.34 -15.85 -0.30
CA VAL A 204 9.93 -16.12 -0.64
C VAL A 204 9.83 -17.50 -1.29
N ALA A 205 8.89 -18.30 -0.78
CA ALA A 205 8.54 -19.61 -1.29
C ALA A 205 7.09 -19.63 -1.78
#